data_5ae24fd1272a742bbe231586ed95d61c
#
_entry.id   5ae24fd1272a742bbe231586ed95d61c
#
_cell.length_a   1.000
_cell.length_b   1.000
_cell.length_c   1.000
_cell.angle_alpha   90.00
_cell.angle_beta   90.00
_cell.angle_gamma   90.00
#
_symmetry.space_group_name_H-M   'P 1'
#
loop_
_entity.id
_entity.type
_entity.pdbx_description
1 polymer ?
#
loop_
_entity_poly.entity_id
_entity_poly.type
_entity_poly.pdbx_seq_one_letter_code
_entity_poly.pdbx_strand_id
1 'polypeptide(L)'
;MRTEQRGPQELNRERSSQSGHRTRMAEGKGYTLQSWARISLLAKDQQFVFSNLFHHINDENLRQAFRAIDGSKAVGIDNMTKKQYGENLDENLRLLKDKLHLGTYRPQVKREVLIPKANGQTRPIAIGCFEDKIVEWVLGKILESVYEPVFIRNSFGFRPRKSAHDAIKANYEILKHDERPHVVEIDLKSFFNTV
;
A
#
# COMPACT_ATOMS: atom_id res chain seq x y z
N MET A 1 17.18 -78.11 -0.45
CA MET A 1 16.05 -77.22 -0.84
C MET A 1 16.36 -75.82 -0.34
N ARG A 2 16.71 -74.91 -1.26
CA ARG A 2 17.11 -73.53 -0.96
C ARG A 2 15.88 -72.64 -1.03
N THR A 3 15.57 -71.93 0.02
CA THR A 3 14.59 -70.84 0.06
C THR A 3 15.32 -69.52 -0.09
N GLU A 4 15.13 -68.84 -1.24
CA GLU A 4 15.59 -67.52 -1.50
C GLU A 4 14.63 -66.52 -0.84
N GLN A 5 15.18 -65.67 0.03
CA GLN A 5 14.50 -64.46 0.56
C GLN A 5 14.75 -63.32 -0.39
N ARG A 6 13.69 -62.74 -0.98
CA ARG A 6 13.74 -61.47 -1.68
C ARG A 6 13.46 -60.34 -0.70
N GLY A 7 14.39 -59.39 -0.57
CA GLY A 7 14.25 -58.15 0.19
C GLY A 7 13.38 -57.10 -0.52
N PRO A 8 12.86 -56.13 0.20
CA PRO A 8 11.97 -55.10 -0.35
C PRO A 8 12.69 -54.05 -1.20
N GLN A 9 12.11 -53.77 -2.37
CA GLN A 9 12.56 -52.72 -3.28
C GLN A 9 12.32 -51.34 -2.67
N GLU A 10 13.39 -50.54 -2.59
CA GLU A 10 13.34 -49.10 -2.29
C GLU A 10 12.66 -48.36 -3.43
N LEU A 11 11.53 -47.73 -3.12
CA LEU A 11 10.87 -46.74 -3.97
C LEU A 11 11.60 -45.40 -3.85
N ASN A 12 12.46 -45.12 -4.81
CA ASN A 12 13.07 -43.82 -5.03
C ASN A 12 11.97 -42.80 -5.39
N ARG A 13 11.56 -41.99 -4.42
CA ARG A 13 10.78 -40.75 -4.66
C ARG A 13 11.71 -39.68 -5.15
N GLU A 14 11.77 -39.45 -6.42
CA GLU A 14 12.31 -38.23 -7.01
C GLU A 14 11.49 -37.02 -6.52
N ARG A 15 12.07 -36.27 -5.59
CA ARG A 15 11.62 -34.92 -5.29
C ARG A 15 12.12 -34.03 -6.41
N SER A 16 11.26 -33.67 -7.35
CA SER A 16 11.50 -32.56 -8.26
C SER A 16 11.58 -31.28 -7.46
N SER A 17 12.80 -30.80 -7.24
CA SER A 17 13.07 -29.46 -6.74
C SER A 17 12.72 -28.46 -7.83
N GLN A 18 11.53 -27.88 -7.77
CA GLN A 18 11.24 -26.65 -8.50
C GLN A 18 12.08 -25.53 -7.88
N SER A 19 13.21 -25.24 -8.52
CA SER A 19 14.02 -24.06 -8.22
C SER A 19 13.25 -22.82 -8.68
N GLY A 20 12.51 -22.23 -7.77
CA GLY A 20 11.96 -20.88 -7.99
C GLY A 20 13.11 -19.91 -8.28
N HIS A 21 13.08 -19.33 -9.45
CA HIS A 21 14.04 -18.32 -9.89
C HIS A 21 13.91 -17.08 -8.96
N ARG A 22 14.66 -17.09 -7.85
CA ARG A 22 14.81 -15.92 -7.00
C ARG A 22 15.69 -14.92 -7.74
N THR A 23 15.09 -14.01 -8.46
CA THR A 23 15.81 -12.85 -9.00
C THR A 23 16.26 -11.97 -7.83
N ARG A 24 17.52 -12.13 -7.40
CA ARG A 24 18.14 -11.22 -6.44
C ARG A 24 18.18 -9.82 -7.06
N MET A 25 17.45 -8.89 -6.44
CA MET A 25 17.54 -7.49 -6.77
C MET A 25 18.93 -6.96 -6.42
N ALA A 26 19.64 -6.44 -7.41
CA ALA A 26 20.93 -5.81 -7.23
C ALA A 26 20.79 -4.57 -6.34
N GLU A 27 21.54 -4.52 -5.25
CA GLU A 27 21.74 -3.34 -4.41
C GLU A 27 22.54 -2.30 -5.20
N GLY A 28 22.02 -1.07 -5.29
CA GLY A 28 22.81 0.00 -5.86
C GLY A 28 22.05 1.29 -6.20
N LYS A 29 22.23 2.31 -5.37
CA LYS A 29 22.31 3.77 -5.64
C LYS A 29 21.10 4.47 -6.31
N GLY A 30 20.47 5.40 -5.55
CA GLY A 30 19.85 6.62 -6.07
C GLY A 30 18.61 6.48 -6.95
N TYR A 31 17.43 6.00 -6.42
CA TYR A 31 16.29 5.67 -7.28
C TYR A 31 14.93 6.14 -6.73
N THR A 32 14.65 7.44 -6.68
CA THR A 32 13.33 7.86 -6.18
C THR A 32 12.20 7.69 -7.20
N LEU A 33 12.29 8.25 -8.37
CA LEU A 33 11.25 8.10 -9.41
C LEU A 33 11.36 6.75 -10.15
N GLN A 34 12.58 6.26 -10.38
CA GLN A 34 12.80 4.98 -11.05
C GLN A 34 12.36 3.77 -10.22
N SER A 35 12.38 3.87 -8.87
CA SER A 35 11.97 2.75 -7.99
C SER A 35 10.46 2.49 -8.05
N TRP A 36 9.61 3.51 -7.99
CA TRP A 36 8.16 3.37 -8.09
C TRP A 36 7.72 2.84 -9.46
N ALA A 37 8.29 3.36 -10.53
CA ALA A 37 8.03 2.89 -11.89
C ALA A 37 8.42 1.41 -12.08
N ARG A 38 9.52 0.96 -11.46
CA ARG A 38 9.95 -0.44 -11.50
C ARG A 38 8.98 -1.36 -10.76
N ILE A 39 8.52 -0.98 -9.57
CA ILE A 39 7.47 -1.72 -8.85
C ILE A 39 6.24 -1.85 -9.76
N SER A 40 5.77 -0.75 -10.33
CA SER A 40 4.59 -0.73 -11.19
C SER A 40 4.77 -1.58 -12.47
N LEU A 41 5.97 -1.68 -12.99
CA LEU A 41 6.26 -2.55 -14.13
C LEU A 41 6.20 -4.04 -13.74
N LEU A 42 6.83 -4.40 -12.63
CA LEU A 42 6.84 -5.78 -12.13
C LEU A 42 5.44 -6.24 -11.68
N ALA A 43 4.63 -5.33 -11.14
CA ALA A 43 3.26 -5.63 -10.71
C ALA A 43 2.31 -6.02 -11.85
N LYS A 44 2.66 -5.75 -13.12
CA LYS A 44 1.89 -6.20 -14.28
C LYS A 44 2.00 -7.70 -14.54
N ASP A 45 3.07 -8.32 -14.05
CA ASP A 45 3.23 -9.76 -14.09
C ASP A 45 2.50 -10.38 -12.90
N GLN A 46 1.37 -11.04 -13.14
CA GLN A 46 0.54 -11.68 -12.11
C GLN A 46 1.24 -12.81 -11.36
N GLN A 47 2.34 -13.34 -11.90
CA GLN A 47 3.15 -14.37 -11.25
C GLN A 47 4.29 -13.79 -10.41
N PHE A 48 4.54 -12.48 -10.52
CA PHE A 48 5.61 -11.84 -9.76
C PHE A 48 5.23 -11.65 -8.29
N VAL A 49 6.03 -12.20 -7.40
CA VAL A 49 5.84 -12.09 -5.95
C VAL A 49 6.82 -11.09 -5.36
N PHE A 50 6.31 -10.03 -4.77
CA PHE A 50 7.11 -9.06 -4.02
C PHE A 50 7.53 -9.65 -2.67
N SER A 51 8.79 -10.05 -2.53
CA SER A 51 9.33 -10.63 -1.28
C SER A 51 9.90 -9.61 -0.32
N ASN A 52 10.30 -8.44 -0.81
CA ASN A 52 10.91 -7.39 0.01
C ASN A 52 10.66 -6.00 -0.59
N LEU A 53 9.73 -5.25 0.00
CA LEU A 53 9.48 -3.84 -0.33
C LEU A 53 9.99 -2.89 0.76
N PHE A 54 10.51 -3.42 1.86
CA PHE A 54 10.89 -2.64 3.03
C PHE A 54 12.08 -1.71 2.77
N HIS A 55 12.96 -2.04 1.83
CA HIS A 55 14.07 -1.19 1.40
C HIS A 55 13.62 0.16 0.79
N HIS A 56 12.33 0.28 0.42
CA HIS A 56 11.76 1.56 -0.01
C HIS A 56 11.47 2.51 1.15
N ILE A 57 11.53 2.04 2.40
CA ILE A 57 11.53 2.89 3.59
C ILE A 57 12.97 3.36 3.83
N ASN A 58 13.38 4.40 3.12
CA ASN A 58 14.72 4.96 3.14
C ASN A 58 14.67 6.48 3.31
N ASP A 59 15.84 7.08 3.57
CA ASP A 59 15.95 8.51 3.87
C ASP A 59 15.34 9.40 2.79
N GLU A 60 15.52 9.03 1.52
CA GLU A 60 15.00 9.83 0.40
C GLU A 60 13.48 9.79 0.34
N ASN A 61 12.87 8.61 0.46
CA ASN A 61 11.42 8.45 0.41
C ASN A 61 10.73 9.06 1.65
N LEU A 62 11.34 8.96 2.83
CA LEU A 62 10.87 9.63 4.04
C LEU A 62 10.94 11.16 3.90
N ARG A 63 12.03 11.68 3.33
CA ARG A 63 12.18 13.12 3.05
C ARG A 63 11.18 13.59 1.98
N GLN A 64 10.92 12.78 0.97
CA GLN A 64 9.90 13.06 -0.03
C GLN A 64 8.50 13.11 0.61
N ALA A 65 8.18 12.19 1.51
CA ALA A 65 6.93 12.20 2.27
C ALA A 65 6.79 13.51 3.08
N PHE A 66 7.84 13.91 3.81
CA PHE A 66 7.83 15.17 4.54
C PHE A 66 7.52 16.37 3.62
N ARG A 67 8.12 16.44 2.44
CA ARG A 67 7.87 17.53 1.47
C ARG A 67 6.43 17.51 0.96
N ALA A 68 5.90 16.31 0.66
CA ALA A 68 4.59 16.12 0.04
C ALA A 68 3.40 16.36 0.99
N ILE A 69 3.58 16.11 2.29
CA ILE A 69 2.50 16.27 3.27
C ILE A 69 2.20 17.77 3.45
N ASP A 70 0.91 18.12 3.35
CA ASP A 70 0.43 19.48 3.59
C ASP A 70 0.52 19.84 5.08
N GLY A 71 1.33 20.86 5.40
CA GLY A 71 1.54 21.35 6.77
C GLY A 71 0.38 22.16 7.36
N SER A 72 -0.62 22.52 6.54
CA SER A 72 -1.82 23.25 7.01
C SER A 72 -2.87 22.30 7.63
N LYS A 73 -2.72 21.00 7.47
CA LYS A 73 -3.67 20.01 7.99
C LYS A 73 -3.58 19.88 9.50
N ALA A 74 -4.70 19.45 10.11
CA ALA A 74 -4.83 19.27 11.55
C ALA A 74 -3.73 18.36 12.12
N VAL A 75 -3.23 18.74 13.30
CA VAL A 75 -2.20 18.01 14.05
C VAL A 75 -2.79 16.82 14.82
N GLY A 76 -1.97 15.83 15.10
CA GLY A 76 -2.32 14.66 15.91
C GLY A 76 -2.49 14.98 17.40
N ILE A 77 -2.50 13.95 18.22
CA ILE A 77 -2.61 14.08 19.70
C ILE A 77 -1.34 14.69 20.31
N ASP A 78 -0.19 14.56 19.64
CA ASP A 78 1.10 15.11 20.03
C ASP A 78 1.23 16.62 19.76
N ASN A 79 0.26 17.23 19.08
CA ASN A 79 0.27 18.63 18.63
C ASN A 79 1.49 19.02 17.77
N MET A 80 2.24 18.04 17.25
CA MET A 80 3.41 18.27 16.41
C MET A 80 2.98 18.79 15.04
N THR A 81 3.44 19.99 14.70
CA THR A 81 3.25 20.60 13.37
C THR A 81 4.36 20.18 12.41
N LYS A 82 4.09 20.28 11.10
CA LYS A 82 5.13 20.08 10.07
C LYS A 82 6.35 20.97 10.28
N LYS A 83 6.13 22.25 10.68
CA LYS A 83 7.20 23.21 10.91
C LYS A 83 8.10 22.75 12.07
N GLN A 84 7.53 22.41 13.21
CA GLN A 84 8.28 21.94 14.38
C GLN A 84 9.05 20.62 14.07
N TYR A 85 8.40 19.66 13.40
CA TYR A 85 9.07 18.43 12.98
C TYR A 85 10.25 18.71 12.04
N GLY A 86 10.11 19.74 11.18
CA GLY A 86 11.13 20.18 10.23
C GLY A 86 12.34 20.88 10.85
N GLU A 87 12.25 21.40 12.07
CA GLU A 87 13.36 22.07 12.76
C GLU A 87 14.57 21.13 12.99
N ASN A 88 14.29 19.83 13.23
CA ASN A 88 15.30 18.80 13.37
C ASN A 88 15.06 17.65 12.37
N LEU A 89 14.77 17.98 11.12
CA LEU A 89 14.28 17.03 10.12
C LEU A 89 15.18 15.82 9.94
N ASP A 90 16.47 16.04 9.78
CA ASP A 90 17.42 14.95 9.46
C ASP A 90 17.50 13.94 10.60
N GLU A 91 17.57 14.44 11.84
CA GLU A 91 17.60 13.59 13.03
C GLU A 91 16.26 12.86 13.23
N ASN A 92 15.13 13.55 13.10
CA ASN A 92 13.79 12.96 13.23
C ASN A 92 13.58 11.85 12.20
N LEU A 93 13.94 12.06 10.92
CA LEU A 93 13.82 11.04 9.89
C LEU A 93 14.78 9.88 10.10
N ARG A 94 16.01 10.13 10.59
CA ARG A 94 16.97 9.09 10.93
C ARG A 94 16.41 8.20 12.04
N LEU A 95 15.94 8.77 13.14
CA LEU A 95 15.35 8.05 14.26
C LEU A 95 14.10 7.26 13.83
N LEU A 96 13.23 7.86 13.00
CA LEU A 96 12.06 7.18 12.46
C LEU A 96 12.45 5.96 11.62
N LYS A 97 13.41 6.13 10.71
CA LYS A 97 13.95 5.04 9.90
C LYS A 97 14.50 3.91 10.76
N ASP A 98 15.31 4.24 11.77
CA ASP A 98 15.91 3.26 12.67
C ASP A 98 14.82 2.48 13.43
N LYS A 99 13.78 3.14 13.98
CA LYS A 99 12.63 2.48 14.61
C LYS A 99 11.92 1.53 13.65
N LEU A 100 11.72 1.94 12.40
CA LEU A 100 11.06 1.11 11.38
C LEU A 100 11.91 -0.12 11.03
N HIS A 101 13.21 0.05 10.79
CA HIS A 101 14.12 -1.03 10.44
C HIS A 101 14.35 -2.03 11.59
N LEU A 102 14.34 -1.57 12.83
CA LEU A 102 14.41 -2.42 14.03
C LEU A 102 13.08 -3.08 14.41
N GLY A 103 11.97 -2.74 13.73
CA GLY A 103 10.63 -3.25 14.07
C GLY A 103 10.08 -2.72 15.40
N THR A 104 10.68 -1.66 15.95
CA THR A 104 10.28 -1.04 17.23
C THR A 104 9.28 0.11 17.05
N TYR A 105 9.05 0.54 15.80
CA TYR A 105 8.06 1.57 15.51
C TYR A 105 6.66 1.13 15.98
N ARG A 106 5.97 2.05 16.66
CA ARG A 106 4.56 1.89 17.06
C ARG A 106 3.81 3.16 16.71
N PRO A 107 2.74 3.08 15.89
CA PRO A 107 1.89 4.23 15.60
C PRO A 107 1.28 4.79 16.89
N GLN A 108 1.14 6.10 16.95
CA GLN A 108 0.52 6.74 18.08
C GLN A 108 -1.01 6.69 18.00
N VAL A 109 -1.67 6.89 19.16
CA VAL A 109 -3.13 6.99 19.21
C VAL A 109 -3.59 8.17 18.36
N LYS A 110 -4.59 7.94 17.52
CA LYS A 110 -5.16 8.99 16.66
C LYS A 110 -6.12 9.87 17.46
N ARG A 111 -6.06 11.19 17.23
CA ARG A 111 -7.01 12.14 17.80
C ARG A 111 -8.32 12.08 17.02
N GLU A 112 -9.43 11.77 17.70
CA GLU A 112 -10.75 11.77 17.07
C GLU A 112 -11.35 13.18 17.05
N VAL A 113 -11.93 13.55 15.93
CA VAL A 113 -12.70 14.80 15.75
C VAL A 113 -14.03 14.48 15.09
N LEU A 114 -15.13 14.93 15.67
CA LEU A 114 -16.47 14.73 15.11
C LEU A 114 -16.80 15.87 14.14
N ILE A 115 -17.10 15.52 12.90
CA ILE A 115 -17.53 16.48 11.87
C ILE A 115 -19.02 16.33 11.63
N PRO A 116 -19.81 17.42 11.66
CA PRO A 116 -21.25 17.36 11.40
C PRO A 116 -21.52 17.02 9.92
N LYS A 117 -22.52 16.18 9.69
CA LYS A 117 -23.08 15.86 8.38
C LYS A 117 -24.30 16.74 8.09
N ALA A 118 -24.65 16.87 6.81
CA ALA A 118 -25.82 17.64 6.39
C ALA A 118 -27.17 17.12 6.97
N ASN A 119 -27.22 15.85 7.36
CA ASN A 119 -28.41 15.22 7.97
C ASN A 119 -28.47 15.34 9.51
N GLY A 120 -27.63 16.18 10.13
CA GLY A 120 -27.57 16.36 11.59
C GLY A 120 -26.78 15.29 12.35
N GLN A 121 -26.31 14.24 11.71
CA GLN A 121 -25.44 13.24 12.30
C GLN A 121 -23.98 13.74 12.32
N THR A 122 -23.12 13.09 13.12
CA THR A 122 -21.70 13.35 13.12
C THR A 122 -20.92 12.23 12.42
N ARG A 123 -19.75 12.59 11.88
CA ARG A 123 -18.78 11.65 11.32
C ARG A 123 -17.48 11.74 12.11
N PRO A 124 -17.02 10.67 12.76
CA PRO A 124 -15.72 10.65 13.41
C PRO A 124 -14.61 10.64 12.34
N ILE A 125 -13.60 11.49 12.53
CA ILE A 125 -12.37 11.48 11.74
C ILE A 125 -11.20 11.29 12.69
N ALA A 126 -10.38 10.31 12.42
CA ALA A 126 -9.17 10.01 13.18
C ALA A 126 -7.96 10.71 12.56
N ILE A 127 -7.30 11.57 13.32
CA ILE A 127 -6.15 12.37 12.90
C ILE A 127 -4.89 11.77 13.52
N GLY A 128 -3.99 11.24 12.68
CA GLY A 128 -2.70 10.69 13.10
C GLY A 128 -1.66 11.76 13.42
N CYS A 129 -0.64 11.40 14.17
CA CYS A 129 0.54 12.22 14.43
C CYS A 129 1.32 12.50 13.15
N PHE A 130 2.16 13.55 13.18
CA PHE A 130 2.87 13.95 11.95
C PHE A 130 3.86 12.88 11.49
N GLU A 131 4.56 12.21 12.40
CA GLU A 131 5.46 11.08 12.11
C GLU A 131 4.72 9.91 11.47
N ASP A 132 3.52 9.56 11.98
CA ASP A 132 2.69 8.51 11.40
C ASP A 132 2.24 8.83 9.97
N LYS A 133 1.92 10.10 9.68
CA LYS A 133 1.57 10.54 8.32
C LYS A 133 2.72 10.35 7.33
N ILE A 134 3.98 10.52 7.77
CA ILE A 134 5.17 10.24 6.94
C ILE A 134 5.22 8.75 6.58
N VAL A 135 5.03 7.88 7.57
CA VAL A 135 5.03 6.42 7.36
C VAL A 135 3.87 6.01 6.45
N GLU A 136 2.65 6.48 6.75
CA GLU A 136 1.45 6.23 5.94
C GLU A 136 1.63 6.66 4.48
N TRP A 137 2.29 7.82 4.25
CA TRP A 137 2.56 8.31 2.90
C TRP A 137 3.50 7.37 2.12
N VAL A 138 4.60 6.92 2.72
CA VAL A 138 5.56 6.02 2.07
C VAL A 138 4.91 4.66 1.78
N LEU A 139 4.20 4.10 2.76
CA LEU A 139 3.44 2.85 2.58
C LEU A 139 2.37 3.00 1.48
N GLY A 140 1.65 4.12 1.47
CA GLY A 140 0.68 4.44 0.42
C GLY A 140 1.30 4.45 -0.98
N LYS A 141 2.53 5.01 -1.12
CA LYS A 141 3.25 5.02 -2.41
C LYS A 141 3.71 3.63 -2.85
N ILE A 142 4.14 2.80 -1.91
CA ILE A 142 4.47 1.39 -2.20
C ILE A 142 3.21 0.66 -2.71
N LEU A 143 2.11 0.74 -1.96
CA LEU A 143 0.85 0.08 -2.31
C LEU A 143 0.27 0.62 -3.63
N GLU A 144 0.29 1.93 -3.84
CA GLU A 144 -0.11 2.56 -5.11
C GLU A 144 0.68 1.97 -6.28
N SER A 145 2.00 1.83 -6.13
CA SER A 145 2.86 1.29 -7.18
C SER A 145 2.59 -0.19 -7.49
N VAL A 146 2.17 -0.95 -6.49
CA VAL A 146 1.82 -2.38 -6.64
C VAL A 146 0.42 -2.55 -7.25
N TYR A 147 -0.57 -1.81 -6.73
CA TYR A 147 -1.97 -2.07 -7.06
C TYR A 147 -2.49 -1.27 -8.26
N GLU A 148 -1.98 -0.05 -8.50
CA GLU A 148 -2.46 0.79 -9.60
C GLU A 148 -2.40 0.10 -10.98
N PRO A 149 -1.33 -0.65 -11.32
CA PRO A 149 -1.25 -1.35 -12.61
C PRO A 149 -2.24 -2.51 -12.78
N VAL A 150 -2.78 -3.06 -11.67
CA VAL A 150 -3.65 -4.26 -11.69
C VAL A 150 -5.13 -3.95 -11.47
N PHE A 151 -5.47 -2.72 -11.12
CA PHE A 151 -6.86 -2.32 -10.99
C PHE A 151 -7.62 -2.43 -12.31
N ILE A 152 -8.84 -2.95 -12.26
CA ILE A 152 -9.72 -2.99 -13.41
C ILE A 152 -10.02 -1.59 -13.95
N ARG A 153 -10.30 -1.50 -15.26
CA ARG A 153 -10.52 -0.23 -15.95
C ARG A 153 -11.61 0.64 -15.31
N ASN A 154 -12.67 0.01 -14.80
CA ASN A 154 -13.84 0.69 -14.25
C ASN A 154 -13.76 0.95 -12.74
N SER A 155 -12.60 0.79 -12.12
CA SER A 155 -12.30 1.23 -10.75
C SER A 155 -11.90 2.71 -10.78
N PHE A 156 -12.67 3.60 -10.15
CA PHE A 156 -12.44 5.05 -10.18
C PHE A 156 -12.12 5.64 -8.80
N GLY A 157 -12.66 5.07 -7.73
CA GLY A 157 -12.56 5.62 -6.39
C GLY A 157 -11.12 5.66 -5.85
N PHE A 158 -10.71 6.81 -5.29
CA PHE A 158 -9.43 7.01 -4.60
C PHE A 158 -8.17 6.69 -5.43
N ARG A 159 -8.27 6.69 -6.75
CA ARG A 159 -7.16 6.42 -7.65
C ARG A 159 -6.56 7.70 -8.21
N PRO A 160 -5.21 7.75 -8.41
CA PRO A 160 -4.58 8.91 -9.03
C PRO A 160 -5.09 9.10 -10.46
N ARG A 161 -5.30 10.35 -10.84
CA ARG A 161 -5.79 10.74 -12.19
C ARG A 161 -7.15 10.14 -12.59
N LYS A 162 -7.94 9.70 -11.62
CA LYS A 162 -9.33 9.28 -11.78
C LYS A 162 -10.24 10.20 -10.97
N SER A 163 -11.42 10.47 -11.49
CA SER A 163 -12.41 11.36 -10.87
C SER A 163 -13.81 10.76 -10.89
N ALA A 164 -14.70 11.33 -10.09
CA ALA A 164 -16.11 11.00 -10.12
C ALA A 164 -16.73 11.27 -11.51
N HIS A 165 -16.27 12.33 -12.22
CA HIS A 165 -16.72 12.63 -13.57
C HIS A 165 -16.34 11.53 -14.57
N ASP A 166 -15.14 10.93 -14.42
CA ASP A 166 -14.74 9.79 -15.26
C ASP A 166 -15.65 8.58 -15.06
N ALA A 167 -16.04 8.33 -13.79
CA ALA A 167 -17.00 7.26 -13.46
C ALA A 167 -18.37 7.52 -14.08
N ILE A 168 -18.90 8.74 -13.96
CA ILE A 168 -20.19 9.15 -14.55
C ILE A 168 -20.14 8.99 -16.07
N LYS A 169 -19.06 9.48 -16.71
CA LYS A 169 -18.89 9.35 -18.16
C LYS A 169 -18.87 7.90 -18.61
N ALA A 170 -18.11 7.04 -17.91
CA ALA A 170 -18.05 5.62 -18.23
C ALA A 170 -19.42 4.94 -18.11
N ASN A 171 -20.17 5.23 -17.04
CA ASN A 171 -21.53 4.71 -16.86
C ASN A 171 -22.48 5.23 -17.94
N TYR A 172 -22.41 6.51 -18.29
CA TYR A 172 -23.22 7.10 -19.37
C TYR A 172 -23.00 6.39 -20.71
N GLU A 173 -21.75 6.15 -21.10
CA GLU A 173 -21.42 5.46 -22.35
C GLU A 173 -21.93 4.00 -22.34
N ILE A 174 -21.86 3.30 -21.21
CA ILE A 174 -22.43 1.93 -21.09
C ILE A 174 -23.94 1.96 -21.28
N LEU A 175 -24.63 2.84 -20.52
CA LEU A 175 -26.09 2.91 -20.55
C LEU A 175 -26.66 3.37 -21.91
N LYS A 176 -25.94 4.23 -22.64
CA LYS A 176 -26.33 4.72 -23.95
C LYS A 176 -26.29 3.62 -25.02
N HIS A 177 -25.42 2.64 -24.90
CA HIS A 177 -25.21 1.59 -25.89
C HIS A 177 -25.79 0.24 -25.48
N ASP A 178 -26.33 0.10 -24.26
CA ASP A 178 -26.91 -1.15 -23.77
C ASP A 178 -28.45 -1.11 -23.95
N GLU A 179 -28.98 -2.15 -24.57
CA GLU A 179 -30.44 -2.34 -24.73
C GLU A 179 -31.12 -2.75 -23.42
N ARG A 180 -30.36 -3.06 -22.36
CA ARG A 180 -30.87 -3.50 -21.06
C ARG A 180 -30.36 -2.61 -19.92
N PRO A 181 -30.92 -1.41 -19.74
CA PRO A 181 -30.44 -0.42 -18.79
C PRO A 181 -30.83 -0.74 -17.34
N HIS A 182 -30.32 -1.82 -16.78
CA HIS A 182 -30.50 -2.14 -15.38
C HIS A 182 -29.25 -1.72 -14.60
N VAL A 183 -29.42 -0.91 -13.54
CA VAL A 183 -28.36 -0.50 -12.64
C VAL A 183 -28.59 -1.14 -11.28
N VAL A 184 -27.61 -1.85 -10.77
CA VAL A 184 -27.60 -2.42 -9.42
C VAL A 184 -26.57 -1.67 -8.60
N GLU A 185 -27.01 -1.02 -7.52
CA GLU A 185 -26.12 -0.36 -6.55
C GLU A 185 -25.85 -1.31 -5.38
N ILE A 186 -24.56 -1.50 -5.07
CA ILE A 186 -24.12 -2.34 -3.95
C ILE A 186 -23.16 -1.52 -3.10
N ASP A 187 -23.43 -1.40 -1.80
CA ASP A 187 -22.58 -0.76 -0.81
C ASP A 187 -22.39 -1.63 0.44
N LEU A 188 -21.15 -1.66 0.95
CA LEU A 188 -20.82 -2.42 2.15
C LEU A 188 -20.93 -1.52 3.39
N LYS A 189 -21.93 -1.79 4.22
CA LYS A 189 -22.16 -1.03 5.44
C LYS A 189 -20.96 -1.13 6.39
N SER A 190 -20.42 0.05 6.75
CA SER A 190 -19.33 0.17 7.75
C SER A 190 -18.09 -0.69 7.44
N PHE A 191 -17.74 -0.86 6.17
CA PHE A 191 -16.66 -1.74 5.71
C PHE A 191 -15.39 -1.61 6.54
N PHE A 192 -14.85 -0.38 6.70
CA PHE A 192 -13.62 -0.15 7.47
C PHE A 192 -13.71 -0.43 8.99
N ASN A 193 -14.92 -0.56 9.52
CA ASN A 193 -15.11 -0.88 10.93
C ASN A 193 -15.29 -2.38 11.17
N THR A 194 -15.42 -3.17 10.10
CA THR A 194 -15.74 -4.61 10.16
C THR A 194 -14.65 -5.50 9.57
N VAL A 195 -13.58 -4.91 9.03
CA VAL A 195 -12.40 -5.60 8.46
C VAL A 195 -11.29 -5.71 9.49
#